data_9b4f40ceb6b96adb029cdac5c4ac8a90
#
_entry.id   9b4f40ceb6b96adb029cdac5c4ac8a90
#
_cell.length_a   1.000
_cell.length_b   1.000
_cell.length_c   1.000
_cell.angle_alpha   90.00
_cell.angle_beta   90.00
_cell.angle_gamma   90.00
#
_symmetry.space_group_name_H-M   'P 1'
#
loop_
_entity.id
_entity.type
_entity.pdbx_description
1 polymer ?
#
loop_
_entity_poly.entity_id
_entity_poly.type
_entity_poly.pdbx_seq_one_letter_code
_entity_poly.pdbx_strand_id
1 'polypeptide(L)'
;MKKLITILFLFLSSFAYSQDVTVVHFNYKWNQKNDYSKLKSIKRASVSKAFVEEQTVELQTSIKSVPVIIIFRKGKPVARLEAGLSMKIETRLEEIQELVDRYQN
;
A
#
# COMPACT_ATOMS: atom_id res chain seq x y z
N MET A 1 -16.02 5.62 12.38
CA MET A 1 -15.45 4.37 11.96
C MET A 1 -16.19 3.70 10.83
N LYS A 2 -17.47 3.45 11.02
CA LYS A 2 -18.24 2.78 9.95
C LYS A 2 -18.24 3.57 8.65
N LYS A 3 -18.37 4.90 8.75
CA LYS A 3 -18.36 5.73 7.56
C LYS A 3 -17.04 5.64 6.82
N LEU A 4 -15.94 5.66 7.57
CA LEU A 4 -14.62 5.58 6.96
C LEU A 4 -14.44 4.24 6.26
N ILE A 5 -14.85 3.17 6.92
CA ILE A 5 -14.75 1.83 6.34
C ILE A 5 -15.62 1.73 5.09
N THR A 6 -16.82 2.32 5.13
CA THR A 6 -17.70 2.30 3.98
C THR A 6 -17.11 3.02 2.79
N ILE A 7 -16.49 4.17 3.04
CA ILE A 7 -15.87 4.94 1.97
C ILE A 7 -14.72 4.15 1.36
N LEU A 8 -13.90 3.53 2.19
CA LEU A 8 -12.78 2.73 1.70
C LEU A 8 -13.31 1.56 0.88
N PHE A 9 -14.36 0.92 1.35
CA PHE A 9 -14.95 -0.20 0.64
C PHE A 9 -15.44 0.22 -0.74
N LEU A 10 -16.13 1.34 -0.84
CA LEU A 10 -16.60 1.85 -2.11
C LEU A 10 -15.46 2.15 -3.05
N PHE A 11 -14.39 2.73 -2.52
CA PHE A 11 -13.21 3.02 -3.33
C PHE A 11 -12.63 1.74 -3.89
N LEU A 12 -12.48 0.72 -3.06
CA LEU A 12 -11.96 -0.58 -3.50
C LEU A 12 -12.88 -1.22 -4.51
N SER A 13 -14.18 -1.08 -4.32
CA SER A 13 -15.15 -1.61 -5.27
C SER A 13 -14.98 -1.02 -6.65
N SER A 14 -14.60 0.26 -6.72
CA SER A 14 -14.39 0.92 -8.00
C SER A 14 -13.30 0.25 -8.82
N PHE A 15 -12.34 -0.33 -8.16
CA PHE A 15 -11.22 -0.99 -8.83
C PHE A 15 -11.41 -2.50 -8.99
N ALA A 16 -12.45 -3.06 -8.38
CA ALA A 16 -12.66 -4.50 -8.40
C ALA A 16 -12.90 -5.05 -9.79
N TYR A 17 -13.38 -4.22 -10.69
CA TYR A 17 -13.64 -4.66 -12.06
C TYR A 17 -12.37 -5.02 -12.80
N SER A 18 -11.30 -4.29 -12.54
CA SER A 18 -10.09 -4.44 -13.31
C SER A 18 -8.97 -5.08 -12.53
N GLN A 19 -8.94 -4.92 -11.20
CA GLN A 19 -7.80 -5.33 -10.41
C GLN A 19 -8.22 -5.97 -9.11
N ASP A 20 -7.77 -7.21 -8.89
CA ASP A 20 -7.97 -7.87 -7.60
C ASP A 20 -6.91 -7.45 -6.58
N VAL A 21 -5.79 -6.97 -7.05
CA VAL A 21 -4.65 -6.61 -6.22
C VAL A 21 -4.54 -5.10 -6.12
N THR A 22 -4.40 -4.60 -4.91
CA THR A 22 -4.19 -3.19 -4.64
C THR A 22 -2.90 -3.02 -3.87
N VAL A 23 -2.09 -2.07 -4.28
CA VAL A 23 -0.82 -1.76 -3.62
C VAL A 23 -0.94 -0.37 -3.03
N VAL A 24 -0.75 -0.26 -1.72
CA VAL A 24 -0.87 1.02 -1.03
C VAL A 24 0.45 1.37 -0.38
N HIS A 25 0.92 2.57 -0.66
CA HIS A 25 2.15 3.11 -0.10
C HIS A 25 1.75 4.03 1.06
N PHE A 26 2.19 3.69 2.27
CA PHE A 26 1.92 4.51 3.45
C PHE A 26 3.20 5.19 3.91
N ASN A 27 3.11 6.47 4.19
CA ASN A 27 4.25 7.23 4.71
C ASN A 27 3.71 8.41 5.50
N TYR A 28 4.54 8.94 6.38
CA TYR A 28 4.20 10.19 7.07
C TYR A 28 4.54 11.36 6.17
N LYS A 29 3.83 12.46 6.35
CA LYS A 29 4.08 13.67 5.56
C LYS A 29 5.50 14.16 5.74
N TRP A 30 6.02 14.08 6.96
CA TRP A 30 7.37 14.58 7.23
C TRP A 30 8.46 13.75 6.55
N ASN A 31 8.13 12.55 6.08
CA ASN A 31 9.10 11.68 5.44
C ASN A 31 8.85 11.52 3.93
N GLN A 32 8.08 12.44 3.34
CA GLN A 32 7.70 12.34 1.93
C GLN A 32 8.88 12.27 0.98
N LYS A 33 9.98 12.88 1.34
CA LYS A 33 11.17 12.85 0.47
C LYS A 33 11.67 11.44 0.23
N ASN A 34 11.28 10.49 1.08
CA ASN A 34 11.68 9.09 0.96
C ASN A 34 10.59 8.22 0.38
N ASP A 35 9.57 8.82 -0.23
CA ASP A 35 8.51 8.06 -0.90
C ASP A 35 9.12 7.14 -1.95
N TYR A 36 8.51 5.96 -2.10
CA TYR A 36 8.92 5.03 -3.14
C TYR A 36 8.20 5.42 -4.43
N SER A 37 8.77 6.36 -5.16
CA SER A 37 8.09 6.97 -6.29
C SER A 37 7.93 6.04 -7.50
N LYS A 38 8.72 4.98 -7.57
CA LYS A 38 8.65 4.05 -8.69
C LYS A 38 7.40 3.20 -8.69
N LEU A 39 6.67 3.21 -7.57
CA LEU A 39 5.53 2.32 -7.41
C LEU A 39 4.45 2.53 -8.46
N LYS A 40 4.33 3.73 -8.98
CA LYS A 40 3.34 4.03 -10.01
C LYS A 40 3.56 3.24 -11.29
N SER A 41 4.73 2.63 -11.45
CA SER A 41 5.03 1.82 -12.63
C SER A 41 4.55 0.37 -12.49
N ILE A 42 4.03 -0.02 -11.34
CA ILE A 42 3.51 -1.37 -11.13
C ILE A 42 2.31 -1.60 -12.05
N LYS A 43 2.26 -2.79 -12.63
CA LYS A 43 1.21 -3.17 -13.57
C LYS A 43 0.34 -4.26 -12.97
N ARG A 44 -0.88 -4.35 -13.45
CA ARG A 44 -1.85 -5.38 -13.05
C ARG A 44 -2.28 -5.25 -11.59
N ALA A 45 -2.23 -4.02 -11.07
CA ALA A 45 -2.70 -3.73 -9.72
C ALA A 45 -3.09 -2.26 -9.66
N SER A 46 -4.00 -1.95 -8.77
CA SER A 46 -4.33 -0.56 -8.46
C SER A 46 -3.27 -0.07 -7.47
N VAL A 47 -2.75 1.11 -7.71
CA VAL A 47 -1.71 1.68 -6.86
C VAL A 47 -2.21 2.98 -6.26
N SER A 48 -2.06 3.14 -4.95
CA SER A 48 -2.44 4.37 -4.28
C SER A 48 -1.42 4.70 -3.20
N LYS A 49 -1.54 5.92 -2.69
CA LYS A 49 -0.65 6.45 -1.69
C LYS A 49 -1.47 7.10 -0.60
N ALA A 50 -1.08 6.90 0.64
CA ALA A 50 -1.82 7.42 1.78
C ALA A 50 -0.85 7.88 2.86
N PHE A 51 -1.31 8.83 3.69
CA PHE A 51 -0.51 9.29 4.81
C PHE A 51 -0.91 8.53 6.07
N VAL A 52 0.10 8.08 6.81
CA VAL A 52 -0.13 7.29 8.00
C VAL A 52 -0.96 8.08 9.03
N GLU A 53 -0.66 9.37 9.18
CA GLU A 53 -1.36 10.19 10.18
C GLU A 53 -2.83 10.38 9.89
N GLU A 54 -3.28 10.02 8.69
CA GLU A 54 -4.69 10.13 8.33
C GLU A 54 -5.43 8.80 8.44
N GLN A 55 -4.76 7.76 8.91
CA GLN A 55 -5.35 6.44 9.01
C GLN A 55 -5.91 6.20 10.40
N THR A 56 -6.59 5.06 10.57
CA THR A 56 -7.12 4.69 11.87
C THR A 56 -5.99 4.44 12.86
N VAL A 57 -6.32 4.51 14.14
CA VAL A 57 -5.34 4.24 15.19
C VAL A 57 -4.80 2.81 15.06
N GLU A 58 -5.68 1.87 14.70
CA GLU A 58 -5.27 0.49 14.55
C GLU A 58 -4.19 0.35 13.47
N LEU A 59 -4.40 0.99 12.34
CA LEU A 59 -3.41 0.91 11.27
C LEU A 59 -2.12 1.62 11.66
N GLN A 60 -2.23 2.80 12.25
CA GLN A 60 -1.04 3.53 12.68
C GLN A 60 -0.21 2.69 13.65
N THR A 61 -0.88 2.02 14.59
CA THR A 61 -0.19 1.19 15.57
C THR A 61 0.53 0.01 14.93
N SER A 62 -0.02 -0.51 13.84
CA SER A 62 0.58 -1.66 13.16
C SER A 62 1.79 -1.30 12.33
N ILE A 63 1.98 -0.02 12.02
CA ILE A 63 3.08 0.42 11.17
C ILE A 63 4.28 0.76 12.05
N LYS A 64 5.35 -0.03 11.93
CA LYS A 64 6.53 0.12 12.76
C LYS A 64 7.62 0.96 12.13
N SER A 65 7.64 1.00 10.81
CA SER A 65 8.62 1.81 10.09
C SER A 65 7.98 2.35 8.83
N VAL A 66 8.48 3.46 8.33
CA VAL A 66 7.95 4.10 7.14
C VAL A 66 9.08 4.46 6.19
N PRO A 67 8.79 4.49 4.90
CA PRO A 67 7.52 4.12 4.29
C PRO A 67 7.26 2.61 4.36
N VAL A 68 6.00 2.23 4.20
CA VAL A 68 5.63 0.81 4.13
C VAL A 68 4.68 0.64 2.94
N ILE A 69 4.90 -0.43 2.19
CA ILE A 69 4.03 -0.78 1.08
C ILE A 69 3.27 -2.04 1.49
N ILE A 70 1.95 -1.97 1.43
CA ILE A 70 1.11 -3.12 1.75
C ILE A 70 0.37 -3.54 0.50
N ILE A 71 0.45 -4.82 0.18
CA ILE A 71 -0.24 -5.40 -0.94
C ILE A 71 -1.50 -6.08 -0.42
N PHE A 72 -2.64 -5.70 -0.99
CA PHE A 72 -3.94 -6.25 -0.62
C PHE A 72 -4.47 -7.08 -1.79
N ARG A 73 -5.13 -8.17 -1.47
CA ARG A 73 -5.87 -8.93 -2.44
C ARG A 73 -7.30 -9.01 -1.98
N LYS A 74 -8.21 -8.46 -2.79
CA LYS A 74 -9.63 -8.40 -2.46
C LYS A 74 -9.87 -7.82 -1.07
N GLY A 75 -9.11 -6.76 -0.78
CA GLY A 75 -9.26 -6.02 0.47
C GLY A 75 -8.51 -6.58 1.66
N LYS A 76 -7.82 -7.69 1.52
CA LYS A 76 -7.07 -8.30 2.62
C LYS A 76 -5.58 -8.14 2.41
N PRO A 77 -4.84 -7.72 3.45
CA PRO A 77 -3.38 -7.60 3.31
C PRO A 77 -2.75 -8.97 3.13
N VAL A 78 -1.92 -9.11 2.12
CA VAL A 78 -1.25 -10.38 1.81
C VAL A 78 0.27 -10.25 1.84
N ALA A 79 0.81 -9.04 1.78
CA ALA A 79 2.25 -8.83 1.85
C ALA A 79 2.53 -7.42 2.33
N ARG A 80 3.68 -7.26 2.99
CA ARG A 80 4.09 -5.97 3.51
C ARG A 80 5.59 -5.81 3.29
N LEU A 81 5.97 -4.65 2.74
CA LEU A 81 7.35 -4.31 2.51
C LEU A 81 7.68 -3.08 3.34
N GLU A 82 8.58 -3.24 4.30
CA GLU A 82 8.88 -2.18 5.25
C GLU A 82 10.26 -1.59 5.03
N ALA A 83 10.38 -0.30 5.28
CA ALA A 83 11.67 0.35 5.26
C ALA A 83 12.47 -0.09 6.48
N GLY A 84 13.80 -0.12 6.31
CA GLY A 84 14.69 -0.35 7.43
C GLY A 84 15.06 0.95 8.12
N LEU A 85 16.21 0.95 8.77
CA LEU A 85 16.69 2.11 9.51
C LEU A 85 16.93 3.33 8.61
N SER A 86 17.15 3.10 7.32
CA SER A 86 17.34 4.20 6.37
C SER A 86 16.09 4.99 6.11
N MET A 87 14.91 4.46 6.53
CA MET A 87 13.61 5.05 6.28
C MET A 87 13.31 5.16 4.78
N LYS A 88 13.87 4.24 4.01
CA LYS A 88 13.62 4.12 2.57
C LYS A 88 13.38 2.65 2.26
N ILE A 89 12.48 2.40 1.31
CA ILE A 89 12.26 1.04 0.83
C ILE A 89 13.30 0.76 -0.24
N GLU A 90 14.09 -0.28 0.00
CA GLU A 90 15.18 -0.64 -0.91
C GLU A 90 14.85 -1.83 -1.78
N THR A 91 13.66 -2.37 -1.64
CA THR A 91 13.18 -3.45 -2.50
C THR A 91 13.08 -2.93 -3.93
N ARG A 92 13.55 -3.73 -4.87
CA ARG A 92 13.51 -3.33 -6.27
C ARG A 92 12.09 -3.42 -6.81
N LEU A 93 11.80 -2.58 -7.78
CA LEU A 93 10.47 -2.56 -8.40
C LEU A 93 10.11 -3.92 -8.98
N GLU A 94 11.07 -4.61 -9.57
CA GLU A 94 10.84 -5.94 -10.13
C GLU A 94 10.38 -6.93 -9.08
N GLU A 95 10.92 -6.83 -7.87
CA GLU A 95 10.52 -7.73 -6.80
C GLU A 95 9.09 -7.45 -6.36
N ILE A 96 8.72 -6.18 -6.33
CA ILE A 96 7.35 -5.81 -5.99
C ILE A 96 6.39 -6.30 -7.05
N GLN A 97 6.78 -6.16 -8.32
CA GLN A 97 5.95 -6.64 -9.42
C GLN A 97 5.76 -8.15 -9.35
N GLU A 98 6.80 -8.88 -8.98
CA GLU A 98 6.69 -10.34 -8.83
C GLU A 98 5.67 -10.70 -7.75
N LEU A 99 5.69 -9.96 -6.64
CA LEU A 99 4.71 -10.20 -5.57
C LEU A 99 3.30 -9.93 -6.06
N VAL A 100 3.12 -8.82 -6.76
CA VAL A 100 1.81 -8.47 -7.32
C VAL A 100 1.33 -9.59 -8.24
N ASP A 101 2.20 -10.06 -9.12
CA ASP A 101 1.84 -11.11 -10.08
C ASP A 101 1.50 -12.41 -9.37
N ARG A 102 2.20 -12.71 -8.29
CA ARG A 102 1.97 -13.93 -7.51
C ARG A 102 0.57 -13.95 -6.91
N TYR A 103 0.05 -12.78 -6.55
CA TYR A 103 -1.25 -12.69 -5.90
C TYR A 103 -2.40 -12.44 -6.85
N GLN A 104 -2.16 -12.49 -8.17
CA GLN A 104 -3.22 -12.25 -9.14
C GLN A 104 -4.29 -13.33 -9.13
N ASN A 105 -3.98 -14.52 -8.76
CA ASN A 105 -4.96 -15.62 -8.78
C ASN A 105 -5.50 -15.92 -7.41
#